data_6b5ac66fc61faab2d005c856b2617750
#
_entry.id   6b5ac66fc61faab2d005c856b2617750
#
_cell.length_a   1.000
_cell.length_b   1.000
_cell.length_c   1.000
_cell.angle_alpha   90.00
_cell.angle_beta   90.00
_cell.angle_gamma   90.00
#
_symmetry.space_group_name_H-M   'P 1'
#
loop_
_entity.id
_entity.type
_entity.pdbx_description
1 polymer ?
#
loop_
_entity_poly.entity_id
_entity_poly.type
_entity_poly.pdbx_seq_one_letter_code
_entity_poly.pdbx_strand_id
1 'polypeptide(L)'
;MESSAFYTMKGYELAADAQITTAMEDYLEMICRLEEEEAGPVRIRALSQKLHVKPSSASKMVSNLREKGLVTAQKYGEIHLTDSGRTFGRYLLYRHELLHQFLCFLNHSQNELERVEKIEHFVDEKTVRSIQAFLDSL
;
A
#
# COMPACT_ATOMS: atom_id res chain seq x y z
N MET A 1 -9.67 8.69 15.43
CA MET A 1 -8.32 9.23 15.34
C MET A 1 -8.18 10.08 14.10
N GLU A 2 -7.79 11.32 14.30
CA GLU A 2 -7.68 12.29 13.21
C GLU A 2 -6.71 11.85 12.11
N SER A 3 -5.58 11.26 12.51
CA SER A 3 -4.56 10.84 11.55
C SER A 3 -5.06 9.74 10.60
N SER A 4 -5.85 8.78 11.11
CA SER A 4 -6.39 7.71 10.27
C SER A 4 -7.39 8.26 9.25
N ALA A 5 -8.31 9.14 9.68
CA ALA A 5 -9.29 9.74 8.79
C ALA A 5 -8.61 10.59 7.71
N PHE A 6 -7.59 11.37 8.11
CA PHE A 6 -6.84 12.21 7.18
C PHE A 6 -6.14 11.36 6.11
N TYR A 7 -5.43 10.32 6.52
CA TYR A 7 -4.71 9.46 5.58
C TYR A 7 -5.65 8.70 4.65
N THR A 8 -6.82 8.29 5.16
CA THR A 8 -7.82 7.59 4.35
C THR A 8 -8.32 8.48 3.22
N MET A 9 -8.72 9.70 3.53
CA MET A 9 -9.19 10.65 2.51
C MET A 9 -8.12 11.01 1.52
N LYS A 10 -6.94 11.34 2.01
CA LYS A 10 -5.83 11.76 1.16
C LYS A 10 -5.37 10.64 0.25
N GLY A 11 -5.27 9.42 0.80
CA GLY A 11 -4.88 8.26 0.02
C GLY A 11 -5.88 7.94 -1.08
N TYR A 12 -7.17 8.00 -0.77
CA TYR A 12 -8.22 7.77 -1.74
C TYR A 12 -8.18 8.80 -2.88
N GLU A 13 -8.02 10.07 -2.54
CA GLU A 13 -7.91 11.15 -3.53
C GLU A 13 -6.72 10.92 -4.46
N LEU A 14 -5.57 10.54 -3.91
CA LEU A 14 -4.38 10.27 -4.71
C LEU A 14 -4.59 9.09 -5.65
N ALA A 15 -5.25 8.04 -5.17
CA ALA A 15 -5.54 6.86 -5.98
C ALA A 15 -6.48 7.22 -7.15
N ALA A 16 -7.53 7.99 -6.87
CA ALA A 16 -8.50 8.39 -7.88
C ALA A 16 -7.84 9.26 -8.96
N ASP A 17 -7.02 10.22 -8.55
CA ASP A 17 -6.36 11.15 -9.48
C ASP A 17 -5.30 10.45 -10.32
N ALA A 18 -4.57 9.51 -9.74
CA ALA A 18 -3.45 8.87 -10.39
C ALA A 18 -3.80 7.69 -11.28
N GLN A 19 -5.05 7.20 -11.24
CA GLN A 19 -5.50 6.03 -12.00
C GLN A 19 -4.60 4.81 -11.73
N ILE A 20 -4.46 4.45 -10.48
CA ILE A 20 -3.55 3.40 -10.03
C ILE A 20 -4.18 2.02 -10.24
N THR A 21 -3.42 1.09 -10.81
CA THR A 21 -3.83 -0.30 -10.98
C THR A 21 -3.60 -1.10 -9.69
N THR A 22 -4.22 -2.28 -9.58
CA THR A 22 -4.00 -3.15 -8.42
C THR A 22 -2.55 -3.57 -8.29
N ALA A 23 -1.87 -3.84 -9.41
CA ALA A 23 -0.45 -4.19 -9.40
C ALA A 23 0.41 -3.03 -8.89
N MET A 24 0.09 -1.81 -9.29
CA MET A 24 0.78 -0.62 -8.78
C MET A 24 0.58 -0.46 -7.29
N GLU A 25 -0.62 -0.74 -6.78
CA GLU A 25 -0.89 -0.69 -5.35
C GLU A 25 -0.02 -1.70 -4.60
N ASP A 26 0.07 -2.92 -5.09
CA ASP A 26 0.92 -3.96 -4.46
C ASP A 26 2.38 -3.51 -4.37
N TYR A 27 2.90 -2.95 -5.45
CA TYR A 27 4.28 -2.48 -5.47
C TYR A 27 4.50 -1.32 -4.52
N LEU A 28 3.59 -0.35 -4.54
CA LEU A 28 3.71 0.83 -3.69
C LEU A 28 3.62 0.46 -2.21
N GLU A 29 2.70 -0.43 -1.87
CA GLU A 29 2.57 -0.94 -0.50
C GLU A 29 3.87 -1.61 -0.05
N MET A 30 4.45 -2.45 -0.89
CA MET A 30 5.70 -3.14 -0.56
C MET A 30 6.87 -2.16 -0.43
N ILE A 31 6.96 -1.17 -1.30
CA ILE A 31 8.01 -0.14 -1.22
C ILE A 31 7.89 0.61 0.10
N CYS A 32 6.67 1.00 0.47
CA CYS A 32 6.43 1.70 1.72
C CYS A 32 6.83 0.84 2.92
N ARG A 33 6.47 -0.42 2.89
CA ARG A 33 6.78 -1.38 3.96
C ARG A 33 8.30 -1.57 4.10
N LEU A 34 8.99 -1.75 2.98
CA LEU A 34 10.45 -1.94 3.00
C LEU A 34 11.17 -0.68 3.45
N GLU A 35 10.70 0.49 3.04
CA GLU A 35 11.32 1.76 3.49
C GLU A 35 11.23 1.89 5.01
N GLU A 36 10.08 1.55 5.59
CA GLU A 36 9.88 1.62 7.03
C GLU A 36 10.72 0.59 7.78
N GLU A 37 10.80 -0.63 7.26
CA GLU A 37 11.56 -1.71 7.91
C GLU A 37 13.07 -1.47 7.87
N GLU A 38 13.59 -0.95 6.77
CA GLU A 38 15.03 -0.80 6.58
C GLU A 38 15.54 0.61 6.84
N ALA A 39 14.64 1.54 7.12
CA ALA A 39 14.97 2.94 7.41
C ALA A 39 15.89 3.57 6.36
N GLY A 40 15.67 3.25 5.09
CA GLY A 40 16.49 3.77 3.99
C GLY A 40 15.90 3.47 2.63
N PRO A 41 16.63 3.77 1.57
CA PRO A 41 16.14 3.58 0.21
C PRO A 41 15.89 2.10 -0.08
N VAL A 42 14.88 1.85 -0.90
CA VAL A 42 14.51 0.51 -1.33
C VAL A 42 15.24 0.19 -2.64
N ARG A 43 15.76 -1.02 -2.77
CA ARG A 43 16.44 -1.43 -3.98
C ARG A 43 15.55 -2.36 -4.81
N ILE A 44 15.72 -2.28 -6.13
CA ILE A 44 14.99 -3.12 -7.07
C ILE A 44 15.11 -4.60 -6.69
N ARG A 45 16.30 -5.03 -6.31
CA ARG A 45 16.53 -6.44 -5.95
C ARG A 45 15.70 -6.87 -4.76
N ALA A 46 15.66 -6.05 -3.70
CA ALA A 46 14.87 -6.36 -2.52
C ALA A 46 13.38 -6.40 -2.86
N LEU A 47 12.92 -5.44 -3.65
CA LEU A 47 11.53 -5.37 -4.09
C LEU A 47 11.14 -6.59 -4.91
N SER A 48 11.97 -6.97 -5.89
CA SER A 48 11.70 -8.13 -6.74
C SER A 48 11.64 -9.43 -5.95
N GLN A 49 12.52 -9.58 -4.95
CA GLN A 49 12.54 -10.76 -4.09
C GLN A 49 11.29 -10.85 -3.23
N LYS A 50 10.88 -9.74 -2.63
CA LYS A 50 9.69 -9.71 -1.76
C LYS A 50 8.40 -9.96 -2.54
N LEU A 51 8.32 -9.49 -3.77
CA LEU A 51 7.12 -9.65 -4.61
C LEU A 51 7.17 -10.91 -5.48
N HIS A 52 8.27 -11.65 -5.43
CA HIS A 52 8.46 -12.86 -6.24
C HIS A 52 8.30 -12.59 -7.74
N VAL A 53 8.92 -11.50 -8.21
CA VAL A 53 8.90 -11.11 -9.62
C VAL A 53 10.32 -10.96 -10.12
N LYS A 54 10.48 -10.90 -11.44
CA LYS A 54 11.78 -10.67 -12.06
C LYS A 54 12.23 -9.23 -11.83
N PRO A 55 13.54 -8.97 -11.64
CA PRO A 55 14.04 -7.59 -11.52
C PRO A 55 13.64 -6.70 -12.68
N SER A 56 13.58 -7.22 -13.90
CA SER A 56 13.17 -6.46 -15.08
C SER A 56 11.69 -6.02 -14.97
N SER A 57 10.83 -6.89 -14.45
CA SER A 57 9.42 -6.56 -14.20
C SER A 57 9.30 -5.50 -13.12
N ALA A 58 10.07 -5.63 -12.04
CA ALA A 58 10.09 -4.65 -10.96
C ALA A 58 10.56 -3.28 -11.47
N SER A 59 11.63 -3.24 -12.28
CA SER A 59 12.13 -2.00 -12.86
C SER A 59 11.08 -1.31 -13.72
N LYS A 60 10.36 -2.07 -14.52
CA LYS A 60 9.30 -1.52 -15.37
C LYS A 60 8.17 -0.91 -14.54
N MET A 61 7.75 -1.62 -13.50
CA MET A 61 6.69 -1.12 -12.62
C MET A 61 7.12 0.13 -11.84
N VAL A 62 8.38 0.16 -11.37
CA VAL A 62 8.93 1.34 -10.69
C VAL A 62 8.93 2.53 -11.65
N SER A 63 9.25 2.31 -12.92
CA SER A 63 9.18 3.33 -13.95
C SER A 63 7.76 3.89 -14.08
N ASN A 64 6.75 3.01 -14.06
CA ASN A 64 5.35 3.41 -14.13
C ASN A 64 4.95 4.24 -12.90
N LEU A 65 5.39 3.82 -11.72
CA LEU A 65 5.13 4.56 -10.48
C LEU A 65 5.80 5.93 -10.49
N ARG A 66 7.00 6.02 -11.07
CA ARG A 66 7.70 7.29 -11.22
C ARG A 66 6.92 8.24 -12.13
N GLU A 67 6.37 7.74 -13.22
CA GLU A 67 5.54 8.55 -14.11
C GLU A 67 4.30 9.10 -13.41
N LYS A 68 3.77 8.36 -12.45
CA LYS A 68 2.64 8.80 -11.64
C LYS A 68 3.03 9.72 -10.50
N GLY A 69 4.31 10.01 -10.33
CA GLY A 69 4.79 10.91 -9.29
C GLY A 69 4.80 10.29 -7.89
N LEU A 70 4.78 8.97 -7.80
CA LEU A 70 4.72 8.28 -6.51
C LEU A 70 6.08 7.88 -5.97
N VAL A 71 7.06 7.70 -6.87
CA VAL A 71 8.43 7.37 -6.47
C VAL A 71 9.41 8.18 -7.32
N THR A 72 10.64 8.30 -6.81
CA THR A 72 11.80 8.72 -7.60
C THR A 72 12.73 7.52 -7.69
N ALA A 73 13.36 7.34 -8.84
CA ALA A 73 14.34 6.29 -9.03
C ALA A 73 15.68 6.95 -9.34
N GLN A 74 16.68 6.62 -8.56
CA GLN A 74 18.02 7.19 -8.72
C GLN A 74 18.97 6.16 -9.30
N LYS A 75 20.19 6.59 -9.58
CA LYS A 75 21.23 5.71 -10.07
C LYS A 75 21.42 4.56 -9.09
N TYR A 76 21.84 3.41 -9.61
CA TYR A 76 22.12 2.20 -8.83
C TYR A 76 20.88 1.54 -8.22
N GLY A 77 19.70 1.82 -8.77
CA GLY A 77 18.49 1.12 -8.41
C GLY A 77 17.87 1.52 -7.07
N GLU A 78 18.23 2.68 -6.53
CA GLU A 78 17.61 3.20 -5.32
C GLU A 78 16.25 3.81 -5.63
N ILE A 79 15.25 3.43 -4.85
CA ILE A 79 13.88 3.90 -4.98
C ILE A 79 13.51 4.68 -3.72
N HIS A 80 12.99 5.88 -3.90
CA HIS A 80 12.52 6.72 -2.80
C HIS A 80 11.06 7.07 -3.04
N LEU A 81 10.26 7.06 -1.98
CA LEU A 81 8.88 7.53 -2.08
C LEU A 81 8.87 9.05 -2.16
N THR A 82 7.99 9.59 -2.99
CA THR A 82 7.64 11.01 -2.93
C THR A 82 6.67 11.21 -1.76
N ASP A 83 6.37 12.46 -1.42
CA ASP A 83 5.36 12.73 -0.39
C ASP A 83 4.01 12.11 -0.75
N SER A 84 3.60 12.22 -2.02
CA SER A 84 2.38 11.59 -2.52
C SER A 84 2.45 10.08 -2.41
N GLY A 85 3.57 9.49 -2.79
CA GLY A 85 3.78 8.05 -2.70
C GLY A 85 3.72 7.55 -1.28
N ARG A 86 4.32 8.27 -0.34
CA ARG A 86 4.30 7.90 1.07
C ARG A 86 2.89 7.99 1.64
N THR A 87 2.16 9.05 1.32
CA THR A 87 0.78 9.23 1.80
C THR A 87 -0.12 8.11 1.27
N PHE A 88 -0.01 7.80 -0.01
CA PHE A 88 -0.80 6.73 -0.61
C PHE A 88 -0.37 5.36 -0.06
N GLY A 89 0.93 5.11 0.03
CA GLY A 89 1.45 3.85 0.56
C GLY A 89 0.98 3.59 1.99
N ARG A 90 0.97 4.62 2.82
CA ARG A 90 0.46 4.51 4.20
C ARG A 90 -1.03 4.22 4.23
N TYR A 91 -1.80 4.80 3.32
CA TYR A 91 -3.21 4.45 3.19
C TYR A 91 -3.39 2.98 2.84
N LEU A 92 -2.60 2.46 1.91
CA LEU A 92 -2.68 1.05 1.52
C LEU A 92 -2.34 0.12 2.68
N LEU A 93 -1.30 0.44 3.44
CA LEU A 93 -0.93 -0.32 4.63
C LEU A 93 -2.03 -0.26 5.69
N TYR A 94 -2.62 0.90 5.88
CA TYR A 94 -3.73 1.10 6.80
C TYR A 94 -4.93 0.25 6.39
N ARG A 95 -5.32 0.29 5.11
CA ARG A 95 -6.43 -0.51 4.59
C ARG A 95 -6.18 -1.99 4.78
N HIS A 96 -4.97 -2.43 4.48
CA HIS A 96 -4.55 -3.84 4.66
C HIS A 96 -4.72 -4.28 6.12
N GLU A 97 -4.16 -3.52 7.05
CA GLU A 97 -4.23 -3.86 8.47
C GLU A 97 -5.66 -3.82 9.00
N LEU A 98 -6.43 -2.83 8.59
CA LEU A 98 -7.82 -2.68 8.98
C LEU A 98 -8.64 -3.89 8.54
N LEU A 99 -8.50 -4.31 7.29
CA LEU A 99 -9.19 -5.48 6.76
C LEU A 99 -8.77 -6.74 7.47
N HIS A 100 -7.49 -6.87 7.80
CA HIS A 100 -7.00 -8.02 8.55
C HIS A 100 -7.65 -8.10 9.93
N GLN A 101 -7.68 -6.99 10.67
CA GLN A 101 -8.32 -6.95 11.98
C GLN A 101 -9.81 -7.29 11.88
N PHE A 102 -10.49 -6.73 10.90
CA PHE A 102 -11.91 -6.95 10.71
C PHE A 102 -12.23 -8.42 10.40
N LEU A 103 -11.49 -9.02 9.48
CA LEU A 103 -11.71 -10.43 9.14
C LEU A 103 -11.35 -11.37 10.28
N CYS A 104 -10.29 -11.06 11.01
CA CYS A 104 -9.95 -11.85 12.20
C CYS A 104 -11.06 -11.78 13.24
N PHE A 105 -11.66 -10.62 13.44
CA PHE A 105 -12.78 -10.48 14.35
C PHE A 105 -13.99 -11.27 13.86
N LEU A 106 -14.36 -11.12 12.59
CA LEU A 106 -15.53 -11.80 12.01
C LEU A 106 -15.38 -13.33 12.06
N ASN A 107 -14.21 -13.82 11.73
CA ASN A 107 -13.98 -15.25 11.53
C ASN A 107 -13.40 -15.93 12.78
N HIS A 108 -13.22 -15.19 13.87
CA HIS A 108 -12.61 -15.70 15.09
C HIS A 108 -11.27 -16.39 14.81
N SER A 109 -10.43 -15.74 13.99
CA SER A 109 -9.14 -16.28 13.60
C SER A 109 -8.03 -15.30 13.93
N GLN A 110 -6.77 -15.76 13.84
CA GLN A 110 -5.60 -14.94 14.11
C GLN A 110 -4.85 -14.53 12.85
N ASN A 111 -5.21 -15.10 11.70
CA ASN A 111 -4.54 -14.79 10.45
C ASN A 111 -5.52 -14.90 9.28
N GLU A 112 -5.77 -13.75 8.63
CA GLU A 112 -6.62 -13.66 7.47
C GLU A 112 -5.89 -12.98 6.30
N LEU A 113 -4.56 -12.98 6.32
CA LEU A 113 -3.74 -12.29 5.31
C LEU A 113 -4.04 -12.73 3.89
N GLU A 114 -4.25 -14.03 3.67
CA GLU A 114 -4.55 -14.55 2.34
C GLU A 114 -5.87 -13.97 1.80
N ARG A 115 -6.90 -13.88 2.64
CA ARG A 115 -8.19 -13.31 2.24
C ARG A 115 -8.07 -11.82 1.99
N VAL A 116 -7.33 -11.11 2.84
CA VAL A 116 -7.11 -9.67 2.68
C VAL A 116 -6.47 -9.38 1.33
N GLU A 117 -5.44 -10.13 0.95
CA GLU A 117 -4.76 -9.94 -0.33
C GLU A 117 -5.71 -10.11 -1.51
N LYS A 118 -6.71 -10.97 -1.37
CA LYS A 118 -7.68 -11.21 -2.44
C LYS A 118 -8.70 -10.09 -2.60
N ILE A 119 -9.03 -9.37 -1.53
CA ILE A 119 -10.16 -8.42 -1.55
C ILE A 119 -9.76 -6.95 -1.38
N GLU A 120 -8.57 -6.66 -0.87
CA GLU A 120 -8.23 -5.30 -0.42
C GLU A 120 -8.34 -4.26 -1.52
N HIS A 121 -7.99 -4.61 -2.74
CA HIS A 121 -8.00 -3.66 -3.87
C HIS A 121 -9.41 -3.27 -4.30
N PHE A 122 -10.41 -4.02 -3.90
CA PHE A 122 -11.79 -3.80 -4.28
C PHE A 122 -12.63 -3.16 -3.18
N VAL A 123 -12.03 -2.91 -2.03
CA VAL A 123 -12.72 -2.26 -0.91
C VAL A 123 -12.55 -0.76 -1.06
N ASP A 124 -13.66 -0.07 -1.27
CA ASP A 124 -13.65 1.37 -1.50
C ASP A 124 -13.48 2.15 -0.20
N GLU A 125 -13.23 3.45 -0.35
CA GLU A 125 -12.95 4.32 0.78
C GLU A 125 -14.13 4.41 1.76
N LYS A 126 -15.36 4.42 1.26
CA LYS A 126 -16.55 4.45 2.10
C LYS A 126 -16.63 3.21 2.98
N THR A 127 -16.36 2.05 2.41
CA THR A 127 -16.36 0.77 3.14
C THR A 127 -15.22 0.73 4.16
N VAL A 128 -14.05 1.24 3.80
CA VAL A 128 -12.92 1.34 4.74
C VAL A 128 -13.32 2.18 5.96
N ARG A 129 -13.94 3.31 5.75
CA ARG A 129 -14.43 4.16 6.85
C ARG A 129 -15.47 3.46 7.71
N SER A 130 -16.39 2.74 7.07
CA SER A 130 -17.44 2.01 7.79
C SER A 130 -16.86 0.91 8.66
N ILE A 131 -15.86 0.20 8.15
CA ILE A 131 -15.16 -0.83 8.92
C ILE A 131 -14.44 -0.21 10.11
N GLN A 132 -13.75 0.92 9.90
CA GLN A 132 -13.06 1.61 10.99
C GLN A 132 -14.06 2.01 12.08
N ALA A 133 -15.19 2.61 11.69
CA ALA A 133 -16.21 3.01 12.63
C ALA A 133 -16.76 1.81 13.41
N PHE A 134 -16.95 0.69 12.74
CA PHE A 134 -17.42 -0.53 13.40
C PHE A 134 -16.40 -1.02 14.43
N LEU A 135 -15.13 -1.10 14.07
CA LEU A 135 -14.08 -1.56 14.99
C LEU A 135 -13.94 -0.60 16.18
N ASP A 136 -14.08 0.70 15.95
CA ASP A 136 -14.01 1.69 17.02
C ASP A 136 -15.16 1.57 17.99
N SER A 137 -16.29 1.00 17.58
CA SER A 137 -17.46 0.82 18.43
C SER A 137 -17.39 -0.38 19.37
N LEU A 138 -16.44 -1.24 19.22
CA LEU A 138 -16.29 -2.46 20.02
C LEU A 138 -15.73 -2.20 21.41
#